data_e0cec27ae500d4529becbfc8452df43b
#
_entry.id   e0cec27ae500d4529becbfc8452df43b
#
_cell.length_a   1.000
_cell.length_b   1.000
_cell.length_c   1.000
_cell.angle_alpha   90.00
_cell.angle_beta   90.00
_cell.angle_gamma   90.00
#
_symmetry.space_group_name_H-M   'P 1'
#
loop_
_entity.id
_entity.type
_entity.pdbx_description
1 polymer ?
#
loop_
_entity_poly.entity_id
_entity_poly.type
_entity_poly.pdbx_seq_one_letter_code
_entity_poly.pdbx_strand_id
1 'polypeptide(L)'
;MNMKQDKVMTLRDVVREYVKDGSHLSIGGFTINRNPMAAVHEIIRQRIRDLYLYAHSNGQGADELIGEIDRWECVSRLDIAYGGNGKYAATRIRFRKAVQEGTIQIKDYSNFQMTLRFMAGALGVPFLPTVSSLGTDLVNVWGFSKEIREQDPRLPNQKMVVMDNPFGGWMDTPKVVLLPAIQTDVTILHVQKADKQGTGRIQGLTFADVEQAKSAKHLILTCDELVDTAVLRQNPDQNTFPSSMSMRLSPRRTAPIRRPVTGIAIMVPPFYGVTPDMPRTTICTENISKELRIEKYARTV
;
A
#
# COMPACT_ATOMS: atom_id res chain seq x y z
N MET A 1 18.57 21.20 -22.46
CA MET A 1 17.48 21.33 -21.45
C MET A 1 16.58 20.11 -21.62
N ASN A 2 16.72 19.05 -20.79
CA ASN A 2 15.84 17.90 -20.87
C ASN A 2 14.43 18.35 -20.46
N MET A 3 13.49 18.37 -21.40
CA MET A 3 12.07 18.55 -21.08
C MET A 3 11.69 17.44 -20.09
N LYS A 4 11.30 17.82 -18.87
CA LYS A 4 10.85 16.86 -17.88
C LYS A 4 9.60 16.20 -18.42
N GLN A 5 9.64 14.90 -18.55
CA GLN A 5 8.57 14.09 -19.12
C GLN A 5 7.29 14.24 -18.28
N ASP A 6 6.18 14.51 -18.95
CA ASP A 6 4.84 14.44 -18.33
C ASP A 6 4.58 12.98 -17.91
N LYS A 7 4.25 12.78 -16.62
CA LYS A 7 4.04 11.47 -16.02
C LYS A 7 2.54 11.19 -15.75
N VAL A 8 1.65 12.04 -16.24
CA VAL A 8 0.21 11.87 -16.04
C VAL A 8 -0.31 10.80 -16.97
N MET A 9 -1.02 9.83 -16.41
CA MET A 9 -1.71 8.77 -17.14
C MET A 9 -3.16 8.68 -16.65
N THR A 10 -4.03 8.09 -17.48
CA THR A 10 -5.36 7.74 -17.01
C THR A 10 -5.26 6.62 -15.96
N LEU A 11 -6.18 6.61 -15.01
CA LEU A 11 -6.19 5.57 -13.97
C LEU A 11 -6.31 4.17 -14.56
N ARG A 12 -7.12 4.01 -15.61
CA ARG A 12 -7.30 2.77 -16.35
C ARG A 12 -5.99 2.26 -16.94
N ASP A 13 -5.24 3.14 -17.59
CA ASP A 13 -4.02 2.75 -18.28
C ASP A 13 -2.90 2.42 -17.29
N VAL A 14 -2.75 3.21 -16.23
CA VAL A 14 -1.71 2.95 -15.23
C VAL A 14 -1.96 1.65 -14.46
N VAL A 15 -3.21 1.35 -14.09
CA VAL A 15 -3.54 0.08 -13.45
C VAL A 15 -3.27 -1.07 -14.41
N ARG A 16 -3.72 -0.98 -15.65
CA ARG A 16 -3.48 -2.00 -16.68
C ARG A 16 -1.99 -2.24 -16.96
N GLU A 17 -1.18 -1.19 -16.93
CA GLU A 17 0.25 -1.29 -17.24
C GLU A 17 1.07 -1.83 -16.08
N TYR A 18 0.79 -1.43 -14.84
CA TYR A 18 1.66 -1.70 -13.70
C TYR A 18 1.13 -2.73 -12.71
N VAL A 19 -0.19 -2.88 -12.57
CA VAL A 19 -0.78 -3.86 -11.66
C VAL A 19 -1.19 -5.10 -12.44
N LYS A 20 -0.55 -6.23 -12.16
CA LYS A 20 -0.79 -7.51 -12.84
C LYS A 20 -1.26 -8.56 -11.84
N ASP A 21 -1.86 -9.62 -12.35
CA ASP A 21 -2.12 -10.81 -11.55
C ASP A 21 -0.83 -11.27 -10.84
N GLY A 22 -0.91 -11.62 -9.57
CA GLY A 22 0.23 -12.02 -8.75
C GLY A 22 1.17 -10.87 -8.35
N SER A 23 0.84 -9.61 -8.60
CA SER A 23 1.67 -8.47 -8.18
C SER A 23 1.75 -8.36 -6.67
N HIS A 24 2.93 -7.99 -6.18
CA HIS A 24 3.13 -7.52 -4.80
C HIS A 24 2.73 -6.04 -4.74
N LEU A 25 1.58 -5.77 -4.12
CA LEU A 25 0.95 -4.46 -4.07
C LEU A 25 0.99 -3.87 -2.67
N SER A 26 1.28 -2.59 -2.55
CA SER A 26 0.99 -1.83 -1.33
C SER A 26 0.05 -0.68 -1.65
N ILE A 27 -0.88 -0.41 -0.75
CA ILE A 27 -1.74 0.78 -0.79
C ILE A 27 -1.52 1.62 0.45
N GLY A 28 -1.42 2.92 0.26
CA GLY A 28 -1.16 3.85 1.34
C GLY A 28 -2.41 4.28 2.11
N GLY A 29 -2.19 5.23 3.00
CA GLY A 29 -3.18 5.69 3.95
C GLY A 29 -3.22 4.85 5.23
N PHE A 30 -4.08 5.26 6.15
CA PHE A 30 -4.21 4.63 7.45
C PHE A 30 -5.67 4.61 7.87
N THR A 31 -6.25 3.44 8.05
CA THR A 31 -7.67 3.23 8.39
C THR A 31 -8.62 3.95 7.41
N ILE A 32 -9.17 5.10 7.79
CA ILE A 32 -10.07 5.91 6.96
C ILE A 32 -9.35 7.02 6.18
N ASN A 33 -8.08 7.27 6.49
CA ASN A 33 -7.34 8.40 5.92
C ASN A 33 -6.67 8.04 4.59
N ARG A 34 -6.86 8.87 3.58
CA ARG A 34 -6.13 8.87 2.31
C ARG A 34 -6.07 7.51 1.58
N ASN A 35 -7.15 6.72 1.67
CA ASN A 35 -7.24 5.50 0.86
C ASN A 35 -7.35 5.86 -0.63
N PRO A 36 -6.57 5.23 -1.52
CA PRO A 36 -6.63 5.48 -2.97
C PRO A 36 -7.82 4.78 -3.63
N MET A 37 -9.06 5.14 -3.21
CA MET A 37 -10.28 4.41 -3.54
C MET A 37 -10.53 4.27 -5.04
N ALA A 38 -10.25 5.31 -5.83
CA ALA A 38 -10.44 5.25 -7.28
C ALA A 38 -9.54 4.17 -7.93
N ALA A 39 -8.29 4.03 -7.44
CA ALA A 39 -7.39 2.99 -7.93
C ALA A 39 -7.83 1.59 -7.48
N VAL A 40 -8.33 1.47 -6.25
CA VAL A 40 -8.93 0.23 -5.74
C VAL A 40 -10.09 -0.23 -6.63
N HIS A 41 -11.03 0.67 -6.93
CA HIS A 41 -12.16 0.37 -7.80
C HIS A 41 -11.71 0.02 -9.23
N GLU A 42 -10.64 0.64 -9.72
CA GLU A 42 -10.11 0.32 -11.04
C GLU A 42 -9.46 -1.06 -11.09
N ILE A 43 -8.74 -1.46 -10.04
CA ILE A 43 -8.19 -2.83 -9.89
C ILE A 43 -9.32 -3.86 -9.93
N ILE A 44 -10.39 -3.63 -9.17
CA ILE A 44 -11.57 -4.50 -9.14
C ILE A 44 -12.24 -4.55 -10.52
N ARG A 45 -12.41 -3.40 -11.19
CA ARG A 45 -13.02 -3.30 -12.52
C ARG A 45 -12.24 -4.08 -13.59
N GLN A 46 -10.91 -4.06 -13.49
CA GLN A 46 -10.03 -4.82 -14.39
C GLN A 46 -9.93 -6.30 -14.02
N ARG A 47 -10.56 -6.71 -12.92
CA ARG A 47 -10.60 -8.10 -12.45
C ARG A 47 -9.22 -8.69 -12.23
N ILE A 48 -8.30 -7.89 -11.69
CA ILE A 48 -6.96 -8.33 -11.30
C ILE A 48 -7.06 -9.25 -10.09
N ARG A 49 -6.28 -10.34 -10.07
CA ARG A 49 -6.38 -11.39 -9.07
C ARG A 49 -5.01 -11.79 -8.51
N ASP A 50 -5.06 -12.63 -7.48
CA ASP A 50 -3.90 -13.23 -6.83
C ASP A 50 -2.88 -12.20 -6.31
N LEU A 51 -3.35 -11.01 -5.95
CA LEU A 51 -2.50 -9.97 -5.40
C LEU A 51 -1.96 -10.36 -4.03
N TYR A 52 -0.69 -10.06 -3.79
CA TYR A 52 -0.14 -10.06 -2.46
C TYR A 52 -0.16 -8.63 -1.92
N LEU A 53 -1.06 -8.36 -1.00
CA LEU A 53 -1.24 -7.03 -0.43
C LEU A 53 -0.39 -6.83 0.83
N TYR A 54 0.30 -5.71 0.88
CA TYR A 54 1.02 -5.23 2.06
C TYR A 54 0.31 -3.99 2.60
N ALA A 55 -0.35 -4.12 3.74
CA ALA A 55 -1.11 -3.06 4.37
C ALA A 55 -0.58 -2.73 5.76
N HIS A 56 -0.11 -1.49 5.96
CA HIS A 56 0.26 -1.04 7.30
C HIS A 56 -0.95 -1.09 8.22
N SER A 57 -2.08 -0.54 7.76
CA SER A 57 -3.37 -0.63 8.42
C SER A 57 -4.44 -0.82 7.37
N ASN A 58 -5.24 -1.88 7.51
CA ASN A 58 -6.29 -2.20 6.55
C ASN A 58 -7.38 -1.13 6.56
N GLY A 59 -7.31 -0.20 5.62
CA GLY A 59 -8.34 0.79 5.38
C GLY A 59 -9.51 0.26 4.56
N GLN A 60 -10.43 1.16 4.17
CA GLN A 60 -11.55 0.82 3.29
C GLN A 60 -11.09 0.19 1.98
N GLY A 61 -10.04 0.75 1.37
CA GLY A 61 -9.52 0.26 0.11
C GLY A 61 -8.98 -1.16 0.18
N ALA A 62 -8.24 -1.51 1.25
CA ALA A 62 -7.76 -2.86 1.45
C ALA A 62 -8.92 -3.84 1.69
N ASP A 63 -9.92 -3.45 2.48
CA ASP A 63 -11.10 -4.29 2.74
C ASP A 63 -11.89 -4.59 1.46
N GLU A 64 -12.00 -3.62 0.55
CA GLU A 64 -12.67 -3.82 -0.73
C GLU A 64 -11.88 -4.73 -1.69
N LEU A 65 -10.56 -4.67 -1.67
CA LEU A 65 -9.72 -5.58 -2.46
C LEU A 65 -9.74 -7.02 -1.92
N ILE A 66 -9.85 -7.19 -0.59
CA ILE A 66 -9.93 -8.50 0.07
C ILE A 66 -11.30 -9.14 -0.16
N GLY A 67 -12.36 -8.33 -0.24
CA GLY A 67 -13.72 -8.83 -0.30
C GLY A 67 -14.13 -9.36 -1.65
N GLU A 68 -15.08 -10.28 -1.59
CA GLU A 68 -15.77 -10.80 -2.75
C GLU A 68 -16.74 -9.75 -3.31
N ILE A 69 -16.51 -9.32 -4.55
CA ILE A 69 -17.47 -8.59 -5.35
C ILE A 69 -17.84 -9.52 -6.51
N ASP A 70 -19.09 -9.94 -6.60
CA ASP A 70 -19.57 -10.90 -7.60
C ASP A 70 -18.71 -12.19 -7.68
N ARG A 71 -18.29 -12.72 -6.52
CA ARG A 71 -17.38 -13.86 -6.36
C ARG A 71 -15.96 -13.63 -6.91
N TRP A 72 -15.53 -12.37 -6.98
CA TRP A 72 -14.18 -12.01 -7.42
C TRP A 72 -13.32 -11.56 -6.26
N GLU A 73 -12.28 -12.30 -5.97
CA GLU A 73 -11.28 -11.98 -4.95
C GLU A 73 -10.02 -11.45 -5.62
N CYS A 74 -9.63 -10.21 -5.28
CA CYS A 74 -8.41 -9.63 -5.82
C CYS A 74 -7.17 -10.09 -5.04
N VAL A 75 -7.29 -10.28 -3.72
CA VAL A 75 -6.17 -10.54 -2.81
C VAL A 75 -6.22 -11.97 -2.32
N SER A 76 -5.13 -12.71 -2.55
CA SER A 76 -4.94 -14.06 -2.02
C SER A 76 -4.04 -14.09 -0.78
N ARG A 77 -3.13 -13.12 -0.63
CA ARG A 77 -2.14 -13.05 0.44
C ARG A 77 -2.08 -11.65 1.02
N LEU A 78 -1.92 -11.56 2.34
CA LEU A 78 -1.93 -10.29 3.07
C LEU A 78 -0.88 -10.27 4.18
N ASP A 79 -0.05 -9.24 4.20
CA ASP A 79 0.71 -8.81 5.38
C ASP A 79 0.03 -7.58 5.97
N ILE A 80 -0.31 -7.65 7.26
CA ILE A 80 -1.13 -6.63 7.92
C ILE A 80 -0.69 -6.41 9.37
N ALA A 81 -0.86 -5.18 9.85
CA ALA A 81 -0.72 -4.87 11.26
C ALA A 81 -2.07 -4.62 11.96
N TYR A 82 -3.00 -3.98 11.27
CA TYR A 82 -4.29 -3.63 11.88
C TYR A 82 -5.43 -3.74 10.87
N GLY A 83 -6.42 -4.57 11.18
CA GLY A 83 -7.57 -4.86 10.32
C GLY A 83 -8.89 -4.20 10.78
N GLY A 84 -8.83 -3.04 11.44
CA GLY A 84 -10.00 -2.37 11.98
C GLY A 84 -10.15 -0.93 11.53
N ASN A 85 -11.18 -0.26 12.06
CA ASN A 85 -11.50 1.14 11.78
C ASN A 85 -11.78 1.95 13.06
N GLY A 86 -11.09 1.60 14.13
CA GLY A 86 -11.24 2.24 15.43
C GLY A 86 -12.69 2.19 15.92
N LYS A 87 -13.22 3.32 16.36
CA LYS A 87 -14.58 3.42 16.87
C LYS A 87 -15.70 3.18 15.85
N TYR A 88 -15.39 3.23 14.56
CA TYR A 88 -16.38 3.05 13.50
C TYR A 88 -16.66 1.58 13.16
N ALA A 89 -15.64 0.73 13.28
CA ALA A 89 -15.76 -0.71 13.11
C ALA A 89 -14.55 -1.39 13.75
N ALA A 90 -14.78 -2.21 14.76
CA ALA A 90 -13.70 -2.91 15.46
C ALA A 90 -12.87 -3.77 14.50
N THR A 91 -13.52 -4.38 13.51
CA THR A 91 -12.87 -5.18 12.47
C THR A 91 -13.58 -4.94 11.15
N ARG A 92 -12.84 -4.89 10.06
CA ARG A 92 -13.39 -4.80 8.71
C ARG A 92 -14.18 -6.04 8.36
N ILE A 93 -15.32 -5.86 7.72
CA ILE A 93 -16.32 -6.92 7.50
C ILE A 93 -15.78 -7.99 6.55
N ARG A 94 -15.26 -7.58 5.41
CA ARG A 94 -14.75 -8.49 4.36
C ARG A 94 -13.48 -9.19 4.81
N PHE A 95 -12.55 -8.46 5.41
CA PHE A 95 -11.35 -9.00 6.01
C PHE A 95 -11.69 -10.09 7.04
N ARG A 96 -12.60 -9.81 7.97
CA ARG A 96 -13.03 -10.79 8.98
C ARG A 96 -13.62 -12.04 8.33
N LYS A 97 -14.51 -11.86 7.34
CA LYS A 97 -15.12 -12.98 6.60
C LYS A 97 -14.05 -13.82 5.92
N ALA A 98 -13.16 -13.23 5.16
CA ALA A 98 -12.09 -13.92 4.45
C ALA A 98 -11.17 -14.71 5.40
N VAL A 99 -10.85 -14.15 6.58
CA VAL A 99 -10.07 -14.85 7.60
C VAL A 99 -10.83 -16.05 8.18
N GLN A 100 -12.13 -15.88 8.50
CA GLN A 100 -12.96 -16.94 9.07
C GLN A 100 -13.22 -18.09 8.09
N GLU A 101 -13.35 -17.78 6.81
CA GLU A 101 -13.57 -18.76 5.74
C GLU A 101 -12.25 -19.34 5.18
N GLY A 102 -11.11 -18.80 5.59
CA GLY A 102 -9.80 -19.27 5.13
C GLY A 102 -9.49 -18.99 3.67
N THR A 103 -10.19 -18.00 3.05
CA THR A 103 -10.00 -17.65 1.65
C THR A 103 -8.77 -16.79 1.40
N ILE A 104 -8.18 -16.21 2.44
CA ILE A 104 -6.98 -15.39 2.37
C ILE A 104 -5.87 -15.93 3.27
N GLN A 105 -4.65 -15.91 2.79
CA GLN A 105 -3.45 -16.23 3.57
C GLN A 105 -2.92 -14.98 4.25
N ILE A 106 -2.67 -15.03 5.57
CA ILE A 106 -2.31 -13.85 6.37
C ILE A 106 -0.98 -14.03 7.07
N LYS A 107 -0.21 -12.94 7.15
CA LYS A 107 0.84 -12.73 8.14
C LYS A 107 0.54 -11.45 8.90
N ASP A 108 0.44 -11.55 10.20
CA ASP A 108 0.25 -10.39 11.07
C ASP A 108 1.58 -9.86 11.62
N TYR A 109 1.62 -8.58 11.82
CA TYR A 109 2.75 -7.83 12.39
C TYR A 109 2.22 -6.70 13.26
N SER A 110 3.05 -6.12 14.11
CA SER A 110 2.68 -4.85 14.74
C SER A 110 2.78 -3.69 13.73
N ASN A 111 2.11 -2.57 13.99
CA ASN A 111 2.24 -1.35 13.17
C ASN A 111 3.70 -0.92 13.04
N PHE A 112 4.44 -0.96 14.14
CA PHE A 112 5.85 -0.62 14.15
C PHE A 112 6.69 -1.58 13.29
N GLN A 113 6.43 -2.89 13.39
CA GLN A 113 7.11 -3.88 12.54
C GLN A 113 6.83 -3.69 11.06
N MET A 114 5.59 -3.40 10.67
CA MET A 114 5.28 -3.09 9.27
C MET A 114 6.03 -1.86 8.77
N THR A 115 6.11 -0.79 9.58
CA THR A 115 6.89 0.40 9.24
C THR A 115 8.38 0.05 9.07
N LEU A 116 8.98 -0.71 9.99
CA LEU A 116 10.37 -1.14 9.88
C LEU A 116 10.64 -1.99 8.63
N ARG A 117 9.70 -2.85 8.25
CA ARG A 117 9.81 -3.68 7.05
C ARG A 117 9.79 -2.85 5.77
N PHE A 118 8.91 -1.85 5.68
CA PHE A 118 8.93 -0.88 4.58
C PHE A 118 10.20 -0.03 4.61
N MET A 119 10.65 0.38 5.79
CA MET A 119 11.91 1.12 5.95
C MET A 119 13.11 0.28 5.47
N ALA A 120 13.17 -1.01 5.80
CA ALA A 120 14.21 -1.91 5.30
C ALA A 120 14.24 -1.93 3.77
N GLY A 121 13.07 -2.11 3.12
CA GLY A 121 12.94 -2.02 1.66
C GLY A 121 13.34 -0.65 1.13
N ALA A 122 12.97 0.41 1.85
CA ALA A 122 13.33 1.78 1.54
C ALA A 122 14.84 2.05 1.59
N LEU A 123 15.54 1.46 2.51
CA LEU A 123 16.99 1.56 2.66
C LEU A 123 17.76 0.61 1.72
N GLY A 124 17.08 -0.36 1.12
CA GLY A 124 17.72 -1.38 0.30
C GLY A 124 18.48 -2.44 1.10
N VAL A 125 18.13 -2.62 2.38
CA VAL A 125 18.68 -3.68 3.24
C VAL A 125 17.72 -4.88 3.27
N PRO A 126 18.21 -6.12 3.41
CA PRO A 126 17.37 -7.31 3.37
C PRO A 126 16.47 -7.47 4.59
N PHE A 127 16.83 -6.89 5.72
CA PHE A 127 16.07 -6.93 6.98
C PHE A 127 16.50 -5.80 7.91
N LEU A 128 15.69 -5.52 8.93
CA LEU A 128 16.06 -4.69 10.07
C LEU A 128 15.88 -5.47 11.38
N PRO A 129 16.83 -5.34 12.33
CA PRO A 129 16.69 -5.89 13.67
C PRO A 129 15.80 -4.99 14.54
N THR A 130 15.08 -5.61 15.49
CA THR A 130 14.27 -4.90 16.49
C THR A 130 14.12 -5.77 17.74
N VAL A 131 13.79 -5.16 18.87
CA VAL A 131 13.35 -5.86 20.08
C VAL A 131 11.83 -5.97 20.17
N SER A 132 11.12 -5.29 19.28
CA SER A 132 9.65 -5.31 19.24
C SER A 132 9.15 -6.72 19.02
N SER A 133 8.15 -7.10 19.82
CA SER A 133 7.48 -8.40 19.81
C SER A 133 8.28 -9.59 20.34
N LEU A 134 9.45 -9.39 20.93
CA LEU A 134 10.09 -10.44 21.70
C LEU A 134 9.17 -10.88 22.85
N GLY A 135 9.03 -12.19 23.04
CA GLY A 135 8.17 -12.78 24.09
C GLY A 135 6.67 -12.71 23.78
N THR A 136 6.28 -12.37 22.56
CA THR A 136 4.88 -12.39 22.13
C THR A 136 4.64 -13.45 21.07
N ASP A 137 3.37 -13.85 20.89
CA ASP A 137 2.95 -14.83 19.90
C ASP A 137 3.13 -14.33 18.45
N LEU A 138 3.25 -13.01 18.23
CA LEU A 138 3.48 -12.43 16.90
C LEU A 138 4.68 -13.04 16.18
N VAL A 139 5.67 -13.53 16.95
CA VAL A 139 6.88 -14.14 16.38
C VAL A 139 6.55 -15.47 15.70
N ASN A 140 5.65 -16.28 16.26
CA ASN A 140 5.45 -17.67 15.89
C ASN A 140 4.12 -17.97 15.21
N VAL A 141 3.12 -17.09 15.39
CA VAL A 141 1.75 -17.29 14.91
C VAL A 141 1.52 -16.57 13.59
N TRP A 142 0.53 -17.02 12.80
CA TRP A 142 0.11 -16.42 11.54
C TRP A 142 1.25 -16.18 10.53
N GLY A 143 1.73 -17.27 10.01
CA GLY A 143 2.72 -17.27 8.92
C GLY A 143 2.25 -18.11 7.73
N PHE A 144 2.87 -17.91 6.57
CA PHE A 144 2.63 -18.77 5.43
C PHE A 144 3.30 -20.13 5.64
N SER A 145 2.69 -21.17 5.10
CA SER A 145 3.28 -22.50 5.07
C SER A 145 4.56 -22.52 4.20
N LYS A 146 5.34 -23.59 4.34
CA LYS A 146 6.54 -23.80 3.54
C LYS A 146 6.21 -23.85 2.04
N GLU A 147 5.14 -24.57 1.70
CA GLU A 147 4.68 -24.78 0.32
C GLU A 147 4.34 -23.44 -0.36
N ILE A 148 3.64 -22.54 0.34
CA ILE A 148 3.33 -21.19 -0.17
C ILE A 148 4.61 -20.38 -0.42
N ARG A 149 5.60 -20.51 0.47
CA ARG A 149 6.88 -19.78 0.34
C ARG A 149 7.71 -20.30 -0.82
N GLU A 150 7.66 -21.60 -1.08
CA GLU A 150 8.38 -22.23 -2.20
C GLU A 150 7.78 -21.87 -3.57
N GLN A 151 6.49 -21.55 -3.61
CA GLN A 151 5.80 -21.14 -4.85
C GLN A 151 6.18 -19.73 -5.32
N ASP A 152 6.64 -18.85 -4.45
CA ASP A 152 7.02 -17.49 -4.79
C ASP A 152 8.42 -17.16 -4.24
N PRO A 153 9.45 -17.16 -5.07
CA PRO A 153 10.84 -16.91 -4.64
C PRO A 153 11.06 -15.48 -4.11
N ARG A 154 10.07 -14.58 -4.22
CA ARG A 154 10.11 -13.24 -3.64
C ARG A 154 9.74 -13.25 -2.16
N LEU A 155 9.21 -14.35 -1.65
CA LEU A 155 8.84 -14.49 -0.23
C LEU A 155 10.07 -14.88 0.60
N PRO A 156 10.23 -14.28 1.79
CA PRO A 156 11.23 -14.75 2.74
C PRO A 156 10.84 -16.16 3.24
N ASN A 157 11.85 -16.98 3.50
CA ASN A 157 11.66 -18.36 3.97
C ASN A 157 11.03 -18.47 5.37
N GLN A 158 11.04 -17.39 6.14
CA GLN A 158 10.42 -17.28 7.46
C GLN A 158 9.69 -15.95 7.61
N LYS A 159 8.70 -15.89 8.48
CA LYS A 159 7.97 -14.64 8.81
C LYS A 159 8.91 -13.62 9.45
N MET A 160 9.66 -14.05 10.44
CA MET A 160 10.71 -13.31 11.15
C MET A 160 11.65 -14.30 11.85
N VAL A 161 12.82 -13.86 12.23
CA VAL A 161 13.83 -14.69 12.88
C VAL A 161 14.21 -14.09 14.22
N VAL A 162 14.21 -14.88 15.29
CA VAL A 162 14.77 -14.50 16.59
C VAL A 162 16.17 -15.07 16.67
N MET A 163 17.15 -14.24 17.01
CA MET A 163 18.54 -14.65 17.20
C MET A 163 19.18 -13.93 18.38
N ASP A 164 20.30 -14.45 18.83
CA ASP A 164 21.12 -13.74 19.81
C ASP A 164 21.66 -12.44 19.22
N ASN A 165 21.71 -11.39 20.03
CA ASN A 165 22.28 -10.12 19.61
C ASN A 165 23.77 -10.30 19.31
N PRO A 166 24.23 -10.06 18.08
CA PRO A 166 25.64 -10.27 17.71
C PRO A 166 26.60 -9.33 18.45
N PHE A 167 26.10 -8.29 19.10
CA PHE A 167 26.87 -7.39 19.97
C PHE A 167 26.76 -7.75 21.46
N GLY A 168 26.35 -8.99 21.77
CA GLY A 168 26.14 -9.44 23.15
C GLY A 168 24.90 -8.78 23.77
N GLY A 169 24.95 -8.53 25.08
CA GLY A 169 23.87 -7.86 25.80
C GLY A 169 23.84 -6.34 25.62
N TRP A 170 24.35 -5.79 24.53
CA TRP A 170 24.36 -4.35 24.27
C TRP A 170 22.95 -3.76 24.42
N MET A 171 22.82 -2.67 25.18
CA MET A 171 21.55 -2.03 25.51
C MET A 171 20.53 -2.97 26.21
N ASP A 172 21.03 -3.86 27.07
CA ASP A 172 20.21 -4.87 27.78
C ASP A 172 19.33 -5.74 26.85
N THR A 173 19.84 -5.99 25.65
CA THR A 173 19.13 -6.68 24.57
C THR A 173 19.87 -7.95 24.16
N PRO A 174 19.70 -9.08 24.89
CA PRO A 174 20.39 -10.33 24.58
C PRO A 174 19.90 -11.00 23.28
N LYS A 175 18.67 -10.71 22.85
CA LYS A 175 18.07 -11.24 21.62
C LYS A 175 17.44 -10.15 20.78
N VAL A 176 17.39 -10.37 19.47
CA VAL A 176 16.75 -9.49 18.50
C VAL A 176 15.83 -10.28 17.57
N VAL A 177 14.81 -9.60 17.07
CA VAL A 177 13.94 -10.08 16.00
C VAL A 177 14.40 -9.46 14.70
N LEU A 178 14.69 -10.27 13.68
CA LEU A 178 14.98 -9.81 12.33
C LEU A 178 13.69 -9.76 11.51
N LEU A 179 13.38 -8.61 10.98
CA LEU A 179 12.19 -8.36 10.17
C LEU A 179 12.57 -8.28 8.69
N PRO A 180 12.09 -9.17 7.82
CA PRO A 180 12.41 -9.14 6.41
C PRO A 180 11.83 -7.90 5.73
N ALA A 181 12.60 -7.32 4.82
CA ALA A 181 12.21 -6.16 4.04
C ALA A 181 10.95 -6.43 3.20
N ILE A 182 10.16 -5.37 2.99
CA ILE A 182 9.10 -5.36 1.98
C ILE A 182 9.63 -4.64 0.75
N GLN A 183 9.52 -5.29 -0.41
CA GLN A 183 9.72 -4.68 -1.72
C GLN A 183 8.49 -4.99 -2.57
N THR A 184 7.74 -3.97 -2.94
CA THR A 184 6.53 -4.12 -3.75
C THR A 184 6.81 -3.90 -5.23
N ASP A 185 6.05 -4.58 -6.09
CA ASP A 185 6.05 -4.26 -7.51
C ASP A 185 5.42 -2.90 -7.74
N VAL A 186 4.31 -2.63 -7.04
CA VAL A 186 3.57 -1.37 -7.13
C VAL A 186 3.16 -0.89 -5.74
N THR A 187 3.33 0.40 -5.50
CA THR A 187 2.71 1.10 -4.37
C THR A 187 1.79 2.18 -4.89
N ILE A 188 0.57 2.24 -4.39
CA ILE A 188 -0.42 3.25 -4.76
C ILE A 188 -0.73 4.11 -3.55
N LEU A 189 -0.45 5.41 -3.66
CA LEU A 189 -0.68 6.39 -2.60
C LEU A 189 -1.63 7.48 -3.06
N HIS A 190 -2.34 8.08 -2.12
CA HIS A 190 -3.18 9.24 -2.38
C HIS A 190 -2.61 10.48 -1.71
N VAL A 191 -2.56 11.58 -2.48
CA VAL A 191 -2.06 12.88 -2.02
C VAL A 191 -3.08 13.98 -2.34
N GLN A 192 -3.07 15.08 -1.60
CA GLN A 192 -3.98 16.18 -1.89
C GLN A 192 -3.57 16.94 -3.14
N LYS A 193 -2.27 17.15 -3.33
CA LYS A 193 -1.77 17.88 -4.53
C LYS A 193 -0.64 17.12 -5.18
N ALA A 194 -0.65 17.09 -6.52
CA ALA A 194 0.47 16.60 -7.31
C ALA A 194 0.70 17.46 -8.55
N ASP A 195 1.89 17.38 -9.13
CA ASP A 195 2.21 18.01 -10.41
C ASP A 195 2.46 16.97 -11.51
N LYS A 196 2.53 17.43 -12.76
CA LYS A 196 2.80 16.58 -13.94
C LYS A 196 4.14 15.84 -13.88
N GLN A 197 5.05 16.27 -13.01
CA GLN A 197 6.37 15.65 -12.86
C GLN A 197 6.38 14.54 -11.81
N GLY A 198 5.25 14.33 -11.09
CA GLY A 198 5.11 13.33 -10.03
C GLY A 198 5.61 13.82 -8.67
N THR A 199 5.71 15.14 -8.45
CA THR A 199 5.86 15.69 -7.10
C THR A 199 4.51 15.62 -6.41
N GLY A 200 4.49 15.08 -5.19
CA GLY A 200 3.26 14.93 -4.40
C GLY A 200 3.36 15.58 -3.03
N ARG A 201 2.26 16.18 -2.57
CA ARG A 201 2.15 16.81 -1.26
C ARG A 201 1.01 16.19 -0.46
N ILE A 202 1.35 15.64 0.71
CA ILE A 202 0.38 15.24 1.72
C ILE A 202 0.19 16.38 2.71
N GLN A 203 -1.07 16.68 2.99
CA GLN A 203 -1.46 17.58 4.07
C GLN A 203 -1.92 16.72 5.24
N GLY A 204 -1.18 16.74 6.36
CA GLY A 204 -1.41 15.94 7.53
C GLY A 204 -0.40 14.82 7.74
N LEU A 205 -0.78 13.80 8.51
CA LEU A 205 0.12 12.70 8.87
C LEU A 205 0.41 11.78 7.69
N THR A 206 1.66 11.43 7.50
CA THR A 206 2.11 10.56 6.40
C THR A 206 2.06 9.08 6.75
N PHE A 207 2.00 8.72 8.04
CA PHE A 207 2.10 7.34 8.51
C PHE A 207 3.32 6.63 7.89
N ALA A 208 3.15 5.46 7.28
CA ALA A 208 4.21 4.72 6.60
C ALA A 208 4.30 5.01 5.08
N ASP A 209 3.56 5.98 4.55
CA ASP A 209 3.46 6.21 3.11
C ASP A 209 4.80 6.56 2.46
N VAL A 210 5.69 7.24 3.19
CA VAL A 210 7.02 7.61 2.69
C VAL A 210 7.90 6.37 2.51
N GLU A 211 7.90 5.47 3.48
CA GLU A 211 8.62 4.22 3.43
C GLU A 211 8.01 3.26 2.39
N GLN A 212 6.68 3.21 2.30
CA GLN A 212 5.98 2.46 1.25
C GLN A 212 6.36 2.94 -0.15
N ALA A 213 6.35 4.26 -0.39
CA ALA A 213 6.77 4.83 -1.66
C ALA A 213 8.20 4.45 -2.01
N LYS A 214 9.08 4.51 -1.01
CA LYS A 214 10.49 4.22 -1.18
C LYS A 214 10.80 2.75 -1.36
N SER A 215 10.01 1.85 -0.88
CA SER A 215 10.18 0.39 -1.00
C SER A 215 9.65 -0.20 -2.31
N ALA A 216 8.97 0.59 -3.13
CA ALA A 216 8.31 0.16 -4.35
C ALA A 216 9.22 0.21 -5.59
N LYS A 217 9.01 -0.71 -6.53
CA LYS A 217 9.57 -0.60 -7.89
C LYS A 217 8.87 0.50 -8.68
N HIS A 218 7.53 0.57 -8.55
CA HIS A 218 6.69 1.58 -9.20
C HIS A 218 5.81 2.27 -8.16
N LEU A 219 5.84 3.60 -8.16
CA LEU A 219 4.98 4.43 -7.32
C LEU A 219 3.91 5.09 -8.18
N ILE A 220 2.66 4.86 -7.84
CA ILE A 220 1.50 5.51 -8.42
C ILE A 220 0.95 6.50 -7.39
N LEU A 221 0.87 7.78 -7.78
CA LEU A 221 0.21 8.80 -6.98
C LEU A 221 -1.16 9.12 -7.58
N THR A 222 -2.21 8.97 -6.79
CA THR A 222 -3.52 9.56 -7.08
C THR A 222 -3.64 10.87 -6.32
N CYS A 223 -4.29 11.88 -6.87
CA CYS A 223 -4.39 13.18 -6.22
C CYS A 223 -5.79 13.78 -6.31
N ASP A 224 -6.12 14.64 -5.34
CA ASP A 224 -7.34 15.44 -5.40
C ASP A 224 -7.19 16.56 -6.44
N GLU A 225 -6.01 17.17 -6.51
CA GLU A 225 -5.73 18.31 -7.36
C GLU A 225 -4.41 18.16 -8.12
N LEU A 226 -4.48 18.24 -9.45
CA LEU A 226 -3.29 18.37 -10.30
C LEU A 226 -2.96 19.86 -10.47
N VAL A 227 -1.84 20.29 -9.89
CA VAL A 227 -1.42 21.69 -9.88
C VAL A 227 -0.22 21.94 -10.80
N ASP A 228 0.01 23.21 -11.13
CA ASP A 228 1.25 23.60 -11.81
C ASP A 228 2.46 23.36 -10.89
N THR A 229 3.57 22.92 -11.48
CA THR A 229 4.82 22.66 -10.74
C THR A 229 5.32 23.89 -9.96
N ALA A 230 5.02 25.10 -10.44
CA ALA A 230 5.39 26.33 -9.74
C ALA A 230 4.73 26.46 -8.37
N VAL A 231 3.49 25.93 -8.21
CA VAL A 231 2.76 25.94 -6.93
C VAL A 231 3.48 25.07 -5.89
N LEU A 232 3.98 23.91 -6.29
CA LEU A 232 4.71 23.02 -5.37
C LEU A 232 6.12 23.51 -5.07
N ARG A 233 6.73 24.28 -5.99
CA ARG A 233 8.05 24.88 -5.81
C ARG A 233 8.07 26.09 -4.88
N GLN A 234 6.93 26.75 -4.66
CA GLN A 234 6.85 27.88 -3.73
C GLN A 234 7.19 27.47 -2.29
N ASN A 235 6.82 26.25 -1.89
CA ASN A 235 7.07 25.68 -0.56
C ASN A 235 7.59 24.25 -0.71
N PRO A 236 8.85 24.07 -1.09
CA PRO A 236 9.40 22.74 -1.40
C PRO A 236 9.51 21.83 -0.19
N ASP A 237 9.64 22.39 1.01
CA ASP A 237 9.68 21.70 2.31
C ASP A 237 8.38 20.96 2.63
N GLN A 238 7.25 21.38 2.05
CA GLN A 238 5.95 20.73 2.21
C GLN A 238 5.73 19.56 1.24
N ASN A 239 6.64 19.31 0.31
CA ASN A 239 6.49 18.23 -0.66
C ASN A 239 6.93 16.89 -0.02
N THR A 240 5.98 15.97 0.12
CA THR A 240 6.21 14.64 0.70
C THR A 240 6.96 13.74 -0.27
N PHE A 241 6.58 13.78 -1.54
CA PHE A 241 7.16 12.96 -2.60
C PHE A 241 7.77 13.85 -3.68
N PRO A 242 9.10 14.11 -3.65
CA PRO A 242 9.76 14.83 -4.73
C PRO A 242 9.79 13.98 -6.01
N SER A 243 9.73 14.63 -7.17
CA SER A 243 9.74 13.97 -8.48
C SER A 243 10.96 13.05 -8.72
N SER A 244 12.03 13.25 -7.98
CA SER A 244 13.25 12.42 -7.98
C SER A 244 13.14 11.16 -7.13
N MET A 245 12.14 11.05 -6.24
CA MET A 245 11.95 9.87 -5.39
C MET A 245 11.64 8.60 -6.22
N SER A 246 11.23 8.79 -7.42
CA SER A 246 10.98 7.76 -8.41
C SER A 246 12.24 7.15 -9.02
N MET A 247 13.44 7.57 -8.65
CA MET A 247 14.69 6.95 -9.09
C MET A 247 15.18 6.01 -8.01
N ARG A 248 14.88 4.73 -8.15
CA ARG A 248 15.49 3.72 -7.32
C ARG A 248 16.43 2.83 -8.08
N LEU A 249 17.60 2.82 -7.54
CA LEU A 249 18.66 1.87 -7.75
C LEU A 249 18.15 0.48 -7.35
N SER A 250 17.83 -0.34 -8.34
CA SER A 250 17.81 -1.79 -8.13
C SER A 250 19.25 -2.24 -7.83
N PRO A 251 19.51 -2.97 -6.75
CA PRO A 251 20.84 -3.47 -6.44
C PRO A 251 21.31 -4.61 -7.34
N ARG A 252 20.63 -4.91 -8.43
CA ARG A 252 21.12 -5.88 -9.43
C ARG A 252 21.78 -5.18 -10.60
N ARG A 253 23.09 -5.00 -10.47
CA ARG A 253 23.97 -4.86 -11.64
C ARG A 253 23.88 -6.13 -12.48
N THR A 254 23.14 -6.10 -13.57
CA THR A 254 23.38 -6.81 -14.85
C THR A 254 22.13 -6.78 -15.71
N ALA A 255 21.90 -5.68 -16.42
CA ALA A 255 21.21 -5.60 -17.70
C ALA A 255 21.19 -4.14 -18.19
N PRO A 256 21.19 -3.87 -19.49
CA PRO A 256 21.19 -2.52 -20.01
C PRO A 256 19.94 -1.78 -19.54
N ILE A 257 20.16 -0.57 -19.03
CA ILE A 257 19.17 0.31 -18.42
C ILE A 257 18.13 0.70 -19.49
N ARG A 258 17.01 0.00 -19.52
CA ARG A 258 15.76 0.63 -19.96
C ARG A 258 15.31 1.51 -18.82
N ARG A 259 15.21 2.83 -19.08
CA ARG A 259 14.81 3.81 -18.07
C ARG A 259 13.48 3.39 -17.46
N PRO A 260 13.39 3.12 -16.15
CA PRO A 260 12.11 2.86 -15.53
C PRO A 260 11.29 4.16 -15.55
N VAL A 261 10.07 4.07 -16.00
CA VAL A 261 9.06 5.12 -15.77
C VAL A 261 8.68 5.02 -14.31
N THR A 262 9.14 5.95 -13.52
CA THR A 262 9.07 5.88 -12.08
C THR A 262 8.26 7.07 -11.59
N GLY A 263 7.13 6.83 -10.98
CA GLY A 263 6.24 7.84 -10.39
C GLY A 263 5.27 8.44 -11.42
N ILE A 264 4.04 8.04 -11.29
CA ILE A 264 2.93 8.49 -12.12
C ILE A 264 1.98 9.25 -11.23
N ALA A 265 1.76 10.53 -11.55
CA ALA A 265 0.70 11.30 -10.93
C ALA A 265 -0.58 11.08 -11.75
N ILE A 266 -1.61 10.58 -11.11
CA ILE A 266 -2.90 10.34 -11.73
C ILE A 266 -3.89 11.32 -11.14
N MET A 267 -4.56 12.08 -12.00
CA MET A 267 -5.66 12.92 -11.57
C MET A 267 -6.92 12.08 -11.39
N VAL A 268 -7.46 12.11 -10.18
CA VAL A 268 -8.77 11.54 -9.88
C VAL A 268 -9.73 12.72 -9.74
N PRO A 269 -10.95 12.68 -10.31
CA PRO A 269 -11.97 13.69 -10.01
C PRO A 269 -12.14 13.84 -8.50
N PRO A 270 -12.38 15.05 -7.98
CA PRO A 270 -12.43 15.29 -6.56
C PRO A 270 -13.47 14.39 -5.90
N PHE A 271 -13.02 13.49 -5.05
CA PHE A 271 -13.87 12.77 -4.11
C PHE A 271 -14.05 13.70 -2.91
N TYR A 272 -15.21 14.29 -2.76
CA TYR A 272 -15.52 15.10 -1.59
C TYR A 272 -15.38 14.25 -0.34
N GLY A 273 -14.35 14.52 0.43
CA GLY A 273 -14.22 13.96 1.78
C GLY A 273 -15.43 14.41 2.60
N VAL A 274 -16.10 13.46 3.24
CA VAL A 274 -17.17 13.77 4.19
C VAL A 274 -16.54 14.50 5.37
N THR A 275 -16.66 15.81 5.39
CA THR A 275 -16.43 16.58 6.62
C THR A 275 -17.64 16.38 7.54
N PRO A 276 -17.46 16.38 8.87
CA PRO A 276 -18.54 16.11 9.83
C PRO A 276 -19.76 17.04 9.73
N ASP A 277 -19.65 18.17 9.06
CA ASP A 277 -20.64 19.23 9.00
C ASP A 277 -21.31 19.42 7.62
N MET A 278 -21.13 18.51 6.69
CA MET A 278 -21.88 18.61 5.43
C MET A 278 -23.22 17.86 5.51
N PRO A 279 -24.32 18.49 5.06
CA PRO A 279 -25.59 17.80 4.96
C PRO A 279 -25.41 16.60 4.03
N ARG A 280 -26.01 15.46 4.41
CA ARG A 280 -25.99 14.22 3.63
C ARG A 280 -26.60 14.45 2.24
N THR A 281 -25.82 14.96 1.33
CA THR A 281 -26.21 15.05 -0.07
C THR A 281 -25.85 13.71 -0.71
N THR A 282 -26.84 13.03 -1.21
CA THR A 282 -26.74 11.81 -2.01
C THR A 282 -25.80 12.08 -3.18
N ILE A 283 -24.55 11.68 -3.08
CA ILE A 283 -23.52 12.10 -4.02
C ILE A 283 -22.92 10.90 -4.71
N CYS A 284 -23.00 10.93 -6.00
CA CYS A 284 -22.15 10.25 -6.98
C CYS A 284 -21.99 8.73 -6.89
N THR A 285 -22.92 8.04 -6.26
CA THR A 285 -23.11 6.61 -6.51
C THR A 285 -23.77 6.33 -7.85
N GLU A 286 -24.47 7.30 -8.44
CA GLU A 286 -25.22 7.06 -9.68
C GLU A 286 -24.35 6.75 -10.90
N ASN A 287 -23.18 7.35 -11.04
CA ASN A 287 -22.33 7.05 -12.19
C ASN A 287 -21.46 5.80 -12.00
N ILE A 288 -21.07 5.49 -10.76
CA ILE A 288 -20.29 4.28 -10.45
C ILE A 288 -21.21 3.06 -10.33
N SER A 289 -22.41 3.22 -9.75
CA SER A 289 -23.39 2.15 -9.61
C SER A 289 -24.03 1.72 -10.93
N LYS A 290 -24.18 2.61 -11.89
CA LYS A 290 -24.63 2.23 -13.24
C LYS A 290 -23.64 1.37 -14.01
N GLU A 291 -22.32 1.60 -13.81
CA GLU A 291 -21.29 0.81 -14.45
C GLU A 291 -20.96 -0.50 -13.71
N LEU A 292 -21.09 -0.53 -12.38
CA LEU A 292 -20.67 -1.67 -11.54
C LEU A 292 -21.82 -2.54 -11.00
N ARG A 293 -23.10 -2.22 -11.28
CA ARG A 293 -24.28 -2.92 -10.69
C ARG A 293 -24.21 -3.03 -9.16
N ILE A 294 -23.83 -1.96 -8.46
CA ILE A 294 -23.71 -1.95 -6.99
C ILE A 294 -25.09 -1.77 -6.30
N GLU A 295 -26.19 -1.74 -7.03
CA GLU A 295 -27.55 -1.53 -6.48
C GLU A 295 -27.98 -2.53 -5.38
N LYS A 296 -27.28 -3.66 -5.20
CA LYS A 296 -27.66 -4.66 -4.20
C LYS A 296 -27.10 -4.43 -2.79
N TYR A 297 -26.16 -3.52 -2.59
CA TYR A 297 -25.49 -3.37 -1.28
C TYR A 297 -25.92 -2.16 -0.46
N ALA A 298 -26.71 -1.25 -1.03
CA ALA A 298 -27.19 -0.06 -0.31
C ALA A 298 -28.43 -0.30 0.58
N ARG A 299 -28.96 -1.51 0.66
CA ARG A 299 -30.20 -1.80 1.42
C ARG A 299 -29.98 -2.65 2.68
N THR A 300 -28.76 -2.91 3.12
CA THR A 300 -28.53 -3.74 4.31
C THR A 300 -27.44 -3.15 5.22
N VAL A 301 -27.55 -1.90 5.57
CA VAL A 301 -26.90 -1.30 6.76
C VAL A 301 -27.88 -0.33 7.42
#